data_d3ed53b78a82454a866a55fca0bcf55f
#
_entry.id   d3ed53b78a82454a866a55fca0bcf55f
#
_cell.length_a   1.000
_cell.length_b   1.000
_cell.length_c   1.000
_cell.angle_alpha   90.00
_cell.angle_beta   90.00
_cell.angle_gamma   90.00
#
_symmetry.space_group_name_H-M   'P 1'
#
loop_
_entity.id
_entity.type
_entity.pdbx_description
1 polymer ?
#
loop_
_entity_poly.entity_id
_entity_poly.type
_entity_poly.pdbx_seq_one_letter_code
_entity_poly.pdbx_strand_id
1 'polypeptide(L)'
;MLSQEKRQQLDTAAAALQRAGAKRCVPLKVSGPFHSAMLKGAGEKLADALESVEIHDIKVPYITNVTADYVKSPADVKDYLTQQVSSSVRWQQTIERLIADGADEFVEIGPGRSLSGFMRKINRDVKVVNIDKLEDFEKYVNR
;
A
#
# COMPACT_ATOMS: atom_id res chain seq x y z
N MET A 1 16.13 6.15 12.49
CA MET A 1 17.16 6.52 11.47
C MET A 1 18.09 5.33 11.28
N LEU A 2 18.43 4.95 10.04
CA LEU A 2 19.39 3.86 9.79
C LEU A 2 20.77 4.24 10.33
N SER A 3 21.46 3.28 10.97
CA SER A 3 22.87 3.47 11.36
C SER A 3 23.75 3.69 10.13
N GLN A 4 24.92 4.29 10.32
CA GLN A 4 25.88 4.53 9.23
C GLN A 4 26.29 3.23 8.53
N GLU A 5 26.50 2.17 9.31
CA GLU A 5 26.82 0.84 8.81
C GLU A 5 25.72 0.27 7.88
N LYS A 6 24.46 0.37 8.27
CA LYS A 6 23.33 -0.06 7.43
C LYS A 6 23.20 0.74 6.13
N ARG A 7 23.54 2.03 6.16
CA ARG A 7 23.59 2.85 4.92
C ARG A 7 24.68 2.35 3.99
N GLN A 8 25.87 2.09 4.51
CA GLN A 8 26.97 1.57 3.71
C GLN A 8 26.67 0.19 3.10
N GLN A 9 25.96 -0.67 3.83
CA GLN A 9 25.48 -1.96 3.31
C GLN A 9 24.49 -1.77 2.15
N LEU A 10 23.55 -0.81 2.24
CA LEU A 10 22.62 -0.48 1.18
C LEU A 10 23.31 0.06 -0.08
N ASP A 11 24.30 0.94 0.09
CA ASP A 11 25.06 1.48 -1.03
C ASP A 11 25.87 0.39 -1.73
N THR A 12 26.47 -0.51 -0.97
CA THR A 12 27.19 -1.68 -1.48
C THR A 12 26.25 -2.61 -2.27
N ALA A 13 25.07 -2.90 -1.71
CA ALA A 13 24.06 -3.73 -2.37
C ALA A 13 23.56 -3.07 -3.66
N ALA A 14 23.29 -1.76 -3.63
CA ALA A 14 22.85 -1.00 -4.82
C ALA A 14 23.89 -1.06 -5.93
N ALA A 15 25.18 -0.87 -5.60
CA ALA A 15 26.28 -0.97 -6.56
C ALA A 15 26.43 -2.39 -7.14
N ALA A 16 26.23 -3.42 -6.33
CA ALA A 16 26.25 -4.82 -6.80
C ALA A 16 25.07 -5.10 -7.75
N LEU A 17 23.85 -4.65 -7.41
CA LEU A 17 22.68 -4.80 -8.26
C LEU A 17 22.85 -4.08 -9.60
N GLN A 18 23.40 -2.87 -9.63
CA GLN A 18 23.68 -2.15 -10.88
C GLN A 18 24.69 -2.90 -11.77
N ARG A 19 25.74 -3.48 -11.17
CA ARG A 19 26.69 -4.33 -11.92
C ARG A 19 26.05 -5.61 -12.46
N ALA A 20 25.03 -6.13 -11.75
CA ALA A 20 24.24 -7.27 -12.19
C ALA A 20 23.14 -6.93 -13.18
N GLY A 21 23.07 -5.68 -13.69
CA GLY A 21 22.14 -5.27 -14.74
C GLY A 21 20.88 -4.56 -14.26
N ALA A 22 20.76 -4.20 -12.99
CA ALA A 22 19.65 -3.38 -12.52
C ALA A 22 19.72 -1.98 -13.18
N LYS A 23 18.67 -1.61 -13.91
CA LYS A 23 18.60 -0.34 -14.64
C LYS A 23 18.66 0.88 -13.70
N ARG A 24 18.15 0.74 -12.47
CA ARG A 24 18.06 1.85 -11.53
C ARG A 24 17.90 1.33 -10.09
N CYS A 25 18.69 1.89 -9.16
CA CYS A 25 18.49 1.78 -7.72
C CYS A 25 18.10 3.16 -7.18
N VAL A 26 16.91 3.28 -6.60
CA VAL A 26 16.38 4.56 -6.13
C VAL A 26 16.30 4.54 -4.61
N PRO A 27 17.09 5.38 -3.90
CA PRO A 27 16.94 5.54 -2.46
C PRO A 27 15.61 6.23 -2.16
N LEU A 28 14.81 5.62 -1.27
CA LEU A 28 13.55 6.19 -0.83
C LEU A 28 13.76 7.12 0.35
N LYS A 29 13.15 8.31 0.31
CA LYS A 29 13.12 9.26 1.42
C LYS A 29 12.02 8.88 2.41
N VAL A 30 12.21 7.78 3.16
CA VAL A 30 11.26 7.30 4.16
C VAL A 30 11.89 7.34 5.56
N SER A 31 11.05 7.54 6.60
CA SER A 31 11.48 7.65 7.99
C SER A 31 11.76 6.29 8.66
N GLY A 32 11.32 5.18 8.06
CA GLY A 32 11.47 3.84 8.63
C GLY A 32 11.36 2.73 7.60
N PRO A 33 11.66 1.48 7.99
CA PRO A 33 11.63 0.31 7.13
C PRO A 33 10.21 -0.26 7.02
N PHE A 34 9.25 0.60 6.60
CA PHE A 34 7.86 0.22 6.48
C PHE A 34 7.69 -1.00 5.57
N HIS A 35 6.69 -1.82 5.88
CA HIS A 35 6.35 -3.04 5.14
C HIS A 35 7.52 -4.03 5.03
N SER A 36 8.32 -4.16 6.09
CA SER A 36 9.41 -5.12 6.17
C SER A 36 9.41 -5.87 7.50
N ALA A 37 10.07 -7.04 7.56
CA ALA A 37 10.20 -7.83 8.76
C ALA A 37 10.82 -7.08 9.96
N MET A 38 11.53 -5.97 9.72
CA MET A 38 12.08 -5.11 10.77
C MET A 38 11.01 -4.42 11.62
N LEU A 39 9.76 -4.34 11.15
CA LEU A 39 8.63 -3.78 11.88
C LEU A 39 7.72 -4.84 12.54
N LYS A 40 8.15 -6.11 12.61
CA LYS A 40 7.35 -7.17 13.25
C LYS A 40 6.94 -6.80 14.67
N GLY A 41 7.86 -6.30 15.50
CA GLY A 41 7.53 -5.84 16.87
C GLY A 41 6.56 -4.66 16.94
N ALA A 42 6.48 -3.83 15.90
CA ALA A 42 5.45 -2.80 15.81
C ALA A 42 4.07 -3.41 15.48
N GLY A 43 4.05 -4.45 14.63
CA GLY A 43 2.85 -5.22 14.36
C GLY A 43 2.30 -5.90 15.63
N GLU A 44 3.17 -6.51 16.45
CA GLU A 44 2.79 -7.12 17.73
C GLU A 44 2.14 -6.09 18.68
N LYS A 45 2.72 -4.91 18.82
CA LYS A 45 2.12 -3.82 19.60
C LYS A 45 0.77 -3.32 19.04
N LEU A 46 0.61 -3.35 17.73
CA LEU A 46 -0.67 -3.04 17.10
C LEU A 46 -1.71 -4.12 17.41
N ALA A 47 -1.32 -5.40 17.40
CA ALA A 47 -2.20 -6.50 17.79
C ALA A 47 -2.75 -6.29 19.21
N ASP A 48 -1.86 -6.01 20.19
CA ASP A 48 -2.26 -5.73 21.58
C ASP A 48 -3.24 -4.55 21.66
N ALA A 49 -2.97 -3.47 20.92
CA ALA A 49 -3.85 -2.30 20.90
C ALA A 49 -5.23 -2.60 20.27
N LEU A 50 -5.28 -3.50 19.29
CA LEU A 50 -6.51 -3.90 18.63
C LEU A 50 -7.37 -4.86 19.45
N GLU A 51 -6.85 -5.47 20.52
CA GLU A 51 -7.64 -6.40 21.35
C GLU A 51 -8.93 -5.75 21.86
N SER A 52 -8.86 -4.50 22.32
CA SER A 52 -9.98 -3.74 22.85
C SER A 52 -10.89 -3.11 21.78
N VAL A 53 -10.53 -3.21 20.50
CA VAL A 53 -11.30 -2.61 19.41
C VAL A 53 -12.37 -3.58 18.93
N GLU A 54 -13.62 -3.17 18.91
CA GLU A 54 -14.69 -3.93 18.30
C GLU A 54 -14.68 -3.73 16.77
N ILE A 55 -14.70 -4.81 16.02
CA ILE A 55 -14.83 -4.80 14.55
C ILE A 55 -16.25 -5.21 14.19
N HIS A 56 -16.97 -4.28 13.59
CA HIS A 56 -18.33 -4.51 13.12
C HIS A 56 -18.35 -5.13 11.71
N ASP A 57 -19.54 -5.50 11.24
CA ASP A 57 -19.76 -6.05 9.91
C ASP A 57 -19.21 -5.15 8.79
N ILE A 58 -18.60 -5.77 7.81
CA ILE A 58 -18.02 -5.11 6.66
C ILE A 58 -19.15 -4.69 5.71
N LYS A 59 -19.47 -3.39 5.71
CA LYS A 59 -20.56 -2.83 4.88
C LYS A 59 -20.14 -2.58 3.42
N VAL A 60 -18.84 -2.34 3.20
CA VAL A 60 -18.28 -2.08 1.87
C VAL A 60 -17.16 -3.08 1.64
N PRO A 61 -17.19 -3.87 0.56
CA PRO A 61 -16.09 -4.79 0.25
C PRO A 61 -14.77 -4.03 0.14
N TYR A 62 -13.71 -4.57 0.71
CA TYR A 62 -12.37 -4.02 0.54
C TYR A 62 -11.32 -5.13 0.45
N ILE A 63 -10.19 -4.79 -0.18
CA ILE A 63 -9.05 -5.68 -0.38
C ILE A 63 -7.91 -5.23 0.52
N THR A 64 -7.21 -6.19 1.16
CA THR A 64 -6.04 -5.87 1.97
C THR A 64 -4.75 -5.85 1.15
N ASN A 65 -3.81 -5.03 1.59
CA ASN A 65 -2.47 -5.00 0.99
C ASN A 65 -1.70 -6.32 1.15
N VAL A 66 -2.04 -7.12 2.16
CA VAL A 66 -1.34 -8.37 2.50
C VAL A 66 -1.72 -9.51 1.56
N THR A 67 -3.03 -9.69 1.37
CA THR A 67 -3.56 -10.82 0.59
C THR A 67 -3.78 -10.49 -0.88
N ALA A 68 -3.99 -9.21 -1.21
CA ALA A 68 -4.52 -8.76 -2.49
C ALA A 68 -5.86 -9.45 -2.82
N ASP A 69 -6.66 -9.74 -1.79
CA ASP A 69 -7.97 -10.35 -1.90
C ASP A 69 -8.95 -9.69 -0.92
N TYR A 70 -10.25 -9.87 -1.17
CA TYR A 70 -11.31 -9.34 -0.33
C TYR A 70 -11.27 -9.93 1.08
N VAL A 71 -11.52 -9.09 2.06
CA VAL A 71 -11.76 -9.53 3.43
C VAL A 71 -13.13 -10.15 3.50
N LYS A 72 -13.19 -11.40 3.95
CA LYS A 72 -14.43 -12.20 3.97
C LYS A 72 -15.14 -12.15 5.32
N SER A 73 -14.39 -11.92 6.39
CA SER A 73 -14.91 -11.91 7.75
C SER A 73 -14.38 -10.72 8.55
N PRO A 74 -15.22 -10.05 9.37
CA PRO A 74 -14.74 -9.07 10.34
C PRO A 74 -13.70 -9.64 11.31
N ALA A 75 -13.75 -10.94 11.60
CA ALA A 75 -12.79 -11.60 12.47
C ALA A 75 -11.35 -11.57 11.94
N ASP A 76 -11.16 -11.53 10.61
CA ASP A 76 -9.84 -11.53 9.97
C ASP A 76 -9.18 -10.14 9.97
N VAL A 77 -9.96 -9.08 10.24
CA VAL A 77 -9.51 -7.68 10.06
C VAL A 77 -8.31 -7.35 10.94
N LYS A 78 -8.36 -7.70 12.22
CA LYS A 78 -7.29 -7.40 13.18
C LYS A 78 -5.98 -8.08 12.79
N ASP A 79 -6.07 -9.32 12.34
CA ASP A 79 -4.92 -10.09 11.90
C ASP A 79 -4.29 -9.49 10.64
N TYR A 80 -5.09 -9.13 9.63
CA TYR A 80 -4.58 -8.48 8.44
C TYR A 80 -3.97 -7.09 8.73
N LEU A 81 -4.55 -6.30 9.63
CA LEU A 81 -3.98 -5.02 10.05
C LEU A 81 -2.62 -5.20 10.73
N THR A 82 -2.49 -6.21 11.57
CA THR A 82 -1.23 -6.57 12.23
C THR A 82 -0.18 -7.02 11.23
N GLN A 83 -0.54 -7.92 10.34
CA GLN A 83 0.38 -8.47 9.34
C GLN A 83 0.88 -7.39 8.36
N GLN A 84 0.03 -6.47 7.96
CA GLN A 84 0.39 -5.46 6.95
C GLN A 84 1.51 -4.52 7.42
N VAL A 85 1.72 -4.33 8.74
CA VAL A 85 2.80 -3.49 9.28
C VAL A 85 4.18 -3.96 8.81
N SER A 86 4.36 -5.27 8.70
CA SER A 86 5.64 -5.91 8.38
C SER A 86 5.64 -6.66 7.04
N SER A 87 4.51 -6.70 6.33
CA SER A 87 4.38 -7.42 5.05
C SER A 87 4.44 -6.47 3.86
N SER A 88 4.87 -6.98 2.72
CA SER A 88 4.89 -6.21 1.47
C SER A 88 3.48 -5.82 1.02
N VAL A 89 3.36 -4.62 0.45
CA VAL A 89 2.13 -4.15 -0.18
C VAL A 89 1.99 -4.78 -1.57
N ARG A 90 0.93 -5.53 -1.80
CA ARG A 90 0.62 -6.21 -3.06
C ARG A 90 -0.28 -5.34 -3.95
N TRP A 91 0.13 -4.09 -4.17
CA TRP A 91 -0.69 -3.08 -4.84
C TRP A 91 -1.10 -3.47 -6.26
N GLN A 92 -0.15 -3.94 -7.05
CA GLN A 92 -0.44 -4.34 -8.44
C GLN A 92 -1.48 -5.45 -8.49
N GLN A 93 -1.30 -6.52 -7.69
CA GLN A 93 -2.24 -7.64 -7.64
C GLN A 93 -3.64 -7.20 -7.16
N THR A 94 -3.69 -6.26 -6.20
CA THR A 94 -4.96 -5.66 -5.74
C THR A 94 -5.70 -4.97 -6.89
N ILE A 95 -5.01 -4.16 -7.66
CA ILE A 95 -5.61 -3.44 -8.80
C ILE A 95 -6.04 -4.40 -9.90
N GLU A 96 -5.17 -5.35 -10.26
CA GLU A 96 -5.49 -6.37 -11.28
C GLU A 96 -6.72 -7.19 -10.87
N ARG A 97 -6.85 -7.53 -9.58
CA ARG A 97 -8.02 -8.22 -9.04
C ARG A 97 -9.29 -7.38 -9.16
N LEU A 98 -9.27 -6.11 -8.76
CA LEU A 98 -10.42 -5.22 -8.87
C LEU A 98 -10.87 -5.03 -10.32
N ILE A 99 -9.93 -4.88 -11.25
CA ILE A 99 -10.23 -4.78 -12.69
C ILE A 99 -10.88 -6.09 -13.20
N ALA A 100 -10.34 -7.25 -12.80
CA ALA A 100 -10.91 -8.53 -13.18
C ALA A 100 -12.34 -8.74 -12.63
N ASP A 101 -12.65 -8.14 -11.48
CA ASP A 101 -13.98 -8.15 -10.88
C ASP A 101 -14.91 -7.06 -11.47
N GLY A 102 -14.46 -6.30 -12.47
CA GLY A 102 -15.27 -5.35 -13.23
C GLY A 102 -15.16 -3.89 -12.81
N ALA A 103 -14.18 -3.53 -11.96
CA ALA A 103 -13.94 -2.12 -11.63
C ALA A 103 -13.33 -1.38 -12.84
N ASP A 104 -14.01 -0.35 -13.32
CA ASP A 104 -13.63 0.48 -14.48
C ASP A 104 -13.22 1.90 -14.08
N GLU A 105 -13.54 2.31 -12.85
CA GLU A 105 -13.17 3.61 -12.28
C GLU A 105 -12.53 3.48 -10.92
N PHE A 106 -11.42 4.20 -10.73
CA PHE A 106 -10.66 4.27 -9.47
C PHE A 106 -10.57 5.71 -9.00
N VAL A 107 -10.85 5.93 -7.71
CA VAL A 107 -10.80 7.26 -7.11
C VAL A 107 -9.74 7.27 -6.01
N GLU A 108 -8.66 8.04 -6.22
CA GLU A 108 -7.65 8.31 -5.20
C GLU A 108 -8.09 9.52 -4.39
N ILE A 109 -8.32 9.33 -3.09
CA ILE A 109 -8.74 10.40 -2.18
C ILE A 109 -7.58 10.71 -1.25
N GLY A 110 -7.11 11.94 -1.27
CA GLY A 110 -6.02 12.42 -0.41
C GLY A 110 -4.97 13.25 -1.16
N PRO A 111 -3.98 13.78 -0.44
CA PRO A 111 -2.97 14.67 -1.01
C PRO A 111 -2.03 13.92 -1.97
N GLY A 112 -1.81 14.52 -3.13
CA GLY A 112 -0.90 14.00 -4.15
C GLY A 112 -1.56 13.06 -5.16
N ARG A 113 -0.74 12.39 -5.98
CA ARG A 113 -1.17 11.55 -7.11
C ARG A 113 -0.31 10.30 -7.25
N SER A 114 0.13 9.74 -6.13
CA SER A 114 1.07 8.60 -6.15
C SER A 114 0.41 7.33 -6.66
N LEU A 115 -0.79 7.02 -6.18
CA LEU A 115 -1.53 5.83 -6.57
C LEU A 115 -2.02 5.94 -8.02
N SER A 116 -2.54 7.11 -8.42
CA SER A 116 -2.87 7.41 -9.82
C SER A 116 -1.67 7.22 -10.76
N GLY A 117 -0.47 7.58 -10.30
CA GLY A 117 0.77 7.34 -11.04
C GLY A 117 1.12 5.86 -11.20
N PHE A 118 0.83 5.04 -10.21
CA PHE A 118 0.99 3.59 -10.30
C PHE A 118 -0.06 2.95 -11.20
N MET A 119 -1.31 3.39 -11.12
CA MET A 119 -2.42 2.92 -11.95
C MET A 119 -2.08 2.99 -13.44
N ARG A 120 -1.52 4.10 -13.92
CA ARG A 120 -1.11 4.28 -15.32
C ARG A 120 -0.04 3.28 -15.80
N LYS A 121 0.71 2.68 -14.88
CA LYS A 121 1.70 1.64 -15.19
C LYS A 121 1.12 0.24 -15.19
N ILE A 122 0.04 0.02 -14.42
CA ILE A 122 -0.66 -1.27 -14.31
C ILE A 122 -1.66 -1.41 -15.46
N ASN A 123 -2.56 -0.43 -15.60
CA ASN A 123 -3.56 -0.41 -16.65
C ASN A 123 -3.86 1.05 -17.07
N ARG A 124 -3.92 1.33 -18.36
CA ARG A 124 -4.18 2.67 -18.91
C ARG A 124 -5.62 2.87 -19.37
N ASP A 125 -6.38 1.78 -19.44
CA ASP A 125 -7.73 1.78 -20.00
C ASP A 125 -8.78 2.07 -18.93
N VAL A 126 -8.42 1.93 -17.64
CA VAL A 126 -9.32 2.27 -16.53
C VAL A 126 -9.31 3.76 -16.23
N LYS A 127 -10.46 4.28 -15.86
CA LYS A 127 -10.62 5.67 -15.44
C LYS A 127 -10.03 5.89 -14.05
N VAL A 128 -9.19 6.91 -13.91
CA VAL A 128 -8.59 7.28 -12.62
C VAL A 128 -8.90 8.75 -12.31
N VAL A 129 -9.53 8.98 -11.19
CA VAL A 129 -9.86 10.30 -10.65
C VAL A 129 -9.05 10.53 -9.39
N ASN A 130 -8.52 11.75 -9.23
CA ASN A 130 -7.84 12.16 -8.01
C ASN A 130 -8.62 13.29 -7.34
N ILE A 131 -8.92 13.12 -6.05
CA ILE A 131 -9.60 14.09 -5.20
C ILE A 131 -8.62 14.52 -4.12
N ASP A 132 -7.94 15.64 -4.34
CA ASP A 132 -6.94 16.21 -3.44
C ASP A 132 -7.53 17.34 -2.58
N LYS A 133 -8.53 18.07 -3.14
CA LYS A 133 -9.15 19.24 -2.52
C LYS A 133 -10.66 19.14 -2.56
N LEU A 134 -11.34 20.00 -1.78
CA LEU A 134 -12.79 20.08 -1.74
C LEU A 134 -13.41 20.34 -3.12
N GLU A 135 -12.79 21.23 -3.90
CA GLU A 135 -13.27 21.54 -5.25
C GLU A 135 -13.23 20.33 -6.19
N ASP A 136 -12.27 19.41 -6.00
CA ASP A 136 -12.20 18.17 -6.77
C ASP A 136 -13.36 17.23 -6.40
N PHE A 137 -13.68 17.16 -5.10
CA PHE A 137 -14.84 16.40 -4.62
C PHE A 137 -16.15 16.97 -5.17
N GLU A 138 -16.35 18.28 -5.10
CA GLU A 138 -17.55 18.94 -5.64
C GLU A 138 -17.72 18.68 -7.14
N LYS A 139 -16.64 18.75 -7.91
CA LYS A 139 -16.66 18.38 -9.34
C LYS A 139 -16.97 16.91 -9.58
N TYR A 140 -16.49 16.03 -8.68
CA TYR A 140 -16.72 14.60 -8.80
C TYR A 140 -18.17 14.22 -8.55
N VAL A 141 -18.82 14.80 -7.53
CA VAL A 141 -20.22 14.46 -7.18
C VAL A 141 -21.26 15.13 -8.09
N ASN A 142 -20.90 16.23 -8.75
CA ASN A 142 -21.78 17.00 -9.65
C ASN A 142 -21.58 16.68 -11.14
N ARG A 143 -20.91 15.57 -11.50
CA ARG A 143 -20.67 15.12 -12.88
C ARG A 143 -21.79 14.24 -13.46
#